data_d12145967dabe093e764b933c1464a01
#
_entry.id   d12145967dabe093e764b933c1464a01
#
_cell.length_a   1.000
_cell.length_b   1.000
_cell.length_c   1.000
_cell.angle_alpha   90.00
_cell.angle_beta   90.00
_cell.angle_gamma   90.00
#
_symmetry.space_group_name_H-M   'P 1'
#
loop_
_entity.id
_entity.type
_entity.pdbx_description
1 polymer ?
#
loop_
_entity_poly.entity_id
_entity_poly.type
_entity_poly.pdbx_seq_one_letter_code
_entity_poly.pdbx_strand_id
1 'polypeptide(L)'
;TSQEISSDRLARQLLAFKGYNPDGIASALGKIIGYYNLHQRNKDIPRYGSIGNLQKRIEKAGESHSLSARPYLRTTSDVVSFNASMNYANKRYKETARLIRKNIDNRLATDNDYIILVKAEMALSNTEEVNNRCLAMLDKAQEMAGTSPNLDIYKQKILLLMRMNKQAQAADILKEYITLLSAYEGQGIEGTEKEWTNKEIGWANQMLDRISRI
;
A
#
# COMPACT_ATOMS: atom_id res chain seq x y z
N THR A 1 -5.99 8.80 35.76
CA THR A 1 -7.12 8.24 34.93
C THR A 1 -8.37 9.10 34.95
N SER A 2 -8.79 9.62 36.15
CA SER A 2 -9.94 10.53 36.23
C SER A 2 -9.68 11.84 35.49
N GLN A 3 -8.51 12.43 35.65
CA GLN A 3 -8.09 13.65 34.94
C GLN A 3 -7.99 13.43 33.45
N GLU A 4 -7.48 12.29 32.99
CA GLU A 4 -7.38 11.95 31.58
C GLU A 4 -8.76 11.82 30.94
N ILE A 5 -9.72 11.17 31.60
CA ILE A 5 -11.12 11.06 31.12
C ILE A 5 -11.77 12.44 31.03
N SER A 6 -11.53 13.30 32.02
CA SER A 6 -12.04 14.68 32.00
C SER A 6 -11.42 15.51 30.88
N SER A 7 -10.14 15.35 30.63
CA SER A 7 -9.43 15.99 29.51
C SER A 7 -9.94 15.49 28.16
N ASP A 8 -10.18 14.19 28.01
CA ASP A 8 -10.75 13.61 26.78
C ASP A 8 -12.15 14.16 26.52
N ARG A 9 -12.99 14.33 27.57
CA ARG A 9 -14.32 14.93 27.45
C ARG A 9 -14.25 16.38 26.98
N LEU A 10 -13.37 17.18 27.58
CA LEU A 10 -13.16 18.58 27.15
C LEU A 10 -12.67 18.66 25.72
N ALA A 11 -11.70 17.82 25.36
CA ALA A 11 -11.16 17.76 24.01
C ALA A 11 -12.26 17.39 22.97
N ARG A 12 -13.17 16.47 23.30
CA ARG A 12 -14.34 16.17 22.45
C ARG A 12 -15.22 17.37 22.23
N GLN A 13 -15.53 18.12 23.30
CA GLN A 13 -16.34 19.32 23.20
C GLN A 13 -15.67 20.38 22.32
N LEU A 14 -14.37 20.58 22.46
CA LEU A 14 -13.59 21.50 21.63
C LEU A 14 -13.55 21.07 20.16
N LEU A 15 -13.38 19.78 19.88
CA LEU A 15 -13.41 19.25 18.53
C LEU A 15 -14.79 19.50 17.89
N ALA A 16 -15.87 19.15 18.58
CA ALA A 16 -17.22 19.38 18.11
C ALA A 16 -17.50 20.88 17.85
N PHE A 17 -17.09 21.75 18.78
CA PHE A 17 -17.23 23.21 18.65
C PHE A 17 -16.49 23.77 17.43
N LYS A 18 -15.35 23.19 17.07
CA LYS A 18 -14.55 23.56 15.90
C LYS A 18 -14.97 22.83 14.61
N GLY A 19 -16.03 22.04 14.63
CA GLY A 19 -16.49 21.28 13.47
C GLY A 19 -15.63 20.06 13.11
N TYR A 20 -14.76 19.63 14.01
CA TYR A 20 -13.99 18.38 13.86
C TYR A 20 -14.76 17.19 14.42
N ASN A 21 -14.35 15.98 13.99
CA ASN A 21 -14.95 14.75 14.50
C ASN A 21 -14.58 14.53 15.98
N PRO A 22 -15.55 14.58 16.91
CA PRO A 22 -15.31 14.33 18.33
C PRO A 22 -14.84 12.88 18.65
N ASP A 23 -15.09 11.90 17.74
CA ASP A 23 -14.59 10.53 17.87
C ASP A 23 -13.10 10.38 17.55
N GLY A 24 -12.48 11.44 17.08
CA GLY A 24 -11.05 11.47 16.81
C GLY A 24 -10.21 11.03 18.02
N ILE A 25 -10.68 11.31 19.25
CA ILE A 25 -9.98 10.91 20.48
C ILE A 25 -10.03 9.39 20.66
N ALA A 26 -11.20 8.78 20.58
CA ALA A 26 -11.34 7.33 20.71
C ALA A 26 -10.55 6.61 19.60
N SER A 27 -10.62 7.13 18.36
CA SER A 27 -9.85 6.63 17.23
C SER A 27 -8.34 6.74 17.45
N ALA A 28 -7.85 7.87 17.99
CA ALA A 28 -6.43 8.07 18.28
C ALA A 28 -5.93 7.09 19.36
N LEU A 29 -6.69 6.92 20.44
CA LEU A 29 -6.38 5.96 21.49
C LEU A 29 -6.36 4.52 20.98
N GLY A 30 -7.32 4.15 20.12
CA GLY A 30 -7.34 2.84 19.45
C GLY A 30 -6.12 2.61 18.55
N LYS A 31 -5.66 3.65 17.84
CA LYS A 31 -4.43 3.57 17.04
C LYS A 31 -3.18 3.40 17.90
N ILE A 32 -3.13 4.04 19.07
CA ILE A 32 -2.04 3.85 20.03
C ILE A 32 -1.99 2.39 20.48
N ILE A 33 -3.11 1.80 20.90
CA ILE A 33 -3.19 0.38 21.27
C ILE A 33 -2.73 -0.50 20.10
N GLY A 34 -3.25 -0.26 18.89
CA GLY A 34 -2.88 -1.01 17.71
C GLY A 34 -1.39 -0.94 17.38
N TYR A 35 -0.78 0.25 17.53
CA TYR A 35 0.65 0.43 17.33
C TYR A 35 1.49 -0.38 18.32
N TYR A 36 1.16 -0.32 19.61
CA TYR A 36 1.90 -1.07 20.62
C TYR A 36 1.76 -2.58 20.45
N ASN A 37 0.57 -3.06 20.13
CA ASN A 37 0.34 -4.48 19.86
C ASN A 37 1.12 -4.95 18.61
N LEU A 38 1.12 -4.16 17.53
CA LEU A 38 1.83 -4.48 16.30
C LEU A 38 3.34 -4.59 16.50
N HIS A 39 3.92 -3.71 17.31
CA HIS A 39 5.36 -3.64 17.53
C HIS A 39 5.81 -4.39 18.80
N GLN A 40 4.93 -5.15 19.46
CA GLN A 40 5.19 -5.87 20.71
C GLN A 40 5.78 -4.99 21.80
N ARG A 41 5.46 -3.69 21.80
CA ARG A 41 5.98 -2.67 22.74
C ARG A 41 5.05 -2.43 23.92
N ASN A 42 4.30 -3.43 24.34
CA ASN A 42 3.35 -3.32 25.44
C ASN A 42 4.01 -2.91 26.78
N LYS A 43 5.33 -3.11 26.90
CA LYS A 43 6.12 -2.67 28.06
C LYS A 43 6.32 -1.14 28.11
N ASP A 44 6.20 -0.45 26.99
CA ASP A 44 6.41 1.01 26.88
C ASP A 44 5.12 1.81 27.15
N ILE A 45 4.00 1.12 27.35
CA ILE A 45 2.69 1.72 27.63
C ILE A 45 2.59 2.51 28.95
N PRO A 46 3.47 2.32 29.98
CA PRO A 46 3.36 3.09 31.22
C PRO A 46 3.31 4.61 31.07
N ARG A 47 3.83 5.16 29.97
CA ARG A 47 3.73 6.61 29.66
C ARG A 47 2.31 7.09 29.39
N TYR A 48 1.41 6.21 28.95
CA TYR A 48 0.02 6.53 28.54
C TYR A 48 -1.01 5.77 29.38
N GLY A 49 -0.58 5.14 30.48
CA GLY A 49 -1.41 4.23 31.25
C GLY A 49 -1.39 2.79 30.67
N SER A 50 -2.05 1.86 31.36
CA SER A 50 -2.19 0.49 30.89
C SER A 50 -3.13 0.42 29.68
N ILE A 51 -3.04 -0.66 28.87
CA ILE A 51 -4.00 -0.93 27.78
C ILE A 51 -5.44 -0.88 28.31
N GLY A 52 -5.70 -1.42 29.50
CA GLY A 52 -7.01 -1.36 30.15
C GLY A 52 -7.48 0.08 30.44
N ASN A 53 -6.56 0.99 30.79
CA ASN A 53 -6.89 2.40 30.96
C ASN A 53 -7.21 3.08 29.62
N LEU A 54 -6.47 2.79 28.57
CA LEU A 54 -6.76 3.29 27.24
C LEU A 54 -8.11 2.80 26.73
N GLN A 55 -8.44 1.51 26.95
CA GLN A 55 -9.74 0.94 26.63
C GLN A 55 -10.88 1.63 27.37
N LYS A 56 -10.76 1.83 28.70
CA LYS A 56 -11.74 2.58 29.49
C LYS A 56 -11.93 4.02 29.02
N ARG A 57 -10.86 4.68 28.57
CA ARG A 57 -10.94 6.02 27.98
C ARG A 57 -11.71 6.00 26.65
N ILE A 58 -11.48 5.00 25.81
CA ILE A 58 -12.24 4.80 24.55
C ILE A 58 -13.73 4.60 24.85
N GLU A 59 -14.09 3.72 25.80
CA GLU A 59 -15.44 3.47 26.23
C GLU A 59 -16.12 4.73 26.77
N LYS A 60 -15.42 5.51 27.62
CA LYS A 60 -15.92 6.76 28.22
C LYS A 60 -15.93 7.93 27.24
N ALA A 61 -15.15 7.87 26.16
CA ALA A 61 -15.23 8.84 25.09
C ALA A 61 -16.59 8.78 24.37
N GLY A 62 -17.36 7.70 24.58
CA GLY A 62 -18.75 7.57 24.18
C GLY A 62 -18.93 7.25 22.70
N GLU A 63 -20.07 6.65 22.39
CA GLU A 63 -20.54 6.55 21.01
C GLU A 63 -20.90 7.94 20.53
N SER A 64 -20.33 8.37 19.42
CA SER A 64 -20.66 9.61 18.78
C SER A 64 -21.39 9.36 17.46
N HIS A 65 -22.17 10.33 17.06
CA HIS A 65 -22.70 10.39 15.71
C HIS A 65 -21.55 10.70 14.77
N SER A 66 -21.05 9.66 14.10
CA SER A 66 -19.86 9.73 13.27
C SER A 66 -20.04 10.72 12.12
N LEU A 67 -19.29 11.82 12.17
CA LEU A 67 -18.94 12.51 10.93
C LEU A 67 -18.18 11.50 10.06
N SER A 68 -18.53 11.43 8.78
CA SER A 68 -17.86 10.52 7.86
C SER A 68 -16.34 10.71 7.92
N ALA A 69 -15.59 9.64 8.18
CA ALA A 69 -14.14 9.66 8.14
C ALA A 69 -13.58 9.81 6.70
N ARG A 70 -14.45 9.73 5.68
CA ARG A 70 -14.08 9.70 4.27
C ARG A 70 -13.26 10.91 3.80
N PRO A 71 -13.59 12.18 4.16
CA PRO A 71 -12.75 13.32 3.79
C PRO A 71 -11.32 13.21 4.33
N TYR A 72 -11.18 12.83 5.60
CA TYR A 72 -9.87 12.60 6.21
C TYR A 72 -9.09 11.47 5.53
N LEU A 73 -9.74 10.33 5.30
CA LEU A 73 -9.13 9.18 4.64
C LEU A 73 -8.66 9.54 3.23
N ARG A 74 -9.48 10.31 2.49
CA ARG A 74 -9.13 10.78 1.14
C ARG A 74 -7.91 11.70 1.16
N THR A 75 -7.89 12.67 2.09
CA THR A 75 -6.77 13.61 2.21
C THR A 75 -5.47 12.92 2.64
N THR A 76 -5.56 11.82 3.38
CA THR A 76 -4.37 11.10 3.90
C THR A 76 -3.98 9.88 3.06
N SER A 77 -4.72 9.51 2.02
CA SER A 77 -4.42 8.32 1.21
C SER A 77 -3.03 8.36 0.59
N ASP A 78 -2.63 9.50 0.04
CA ASP A 78 -1.30 9.66 -0.58
C ASP A 78 -0.17 9.53 0.45
N VAL A 79 -0.39 10.04 1.67
CA VAL A 79 0.56 9.87 2.78
C VAL A 79 0.67 8.39 3.19
N VAL A 80 -0.44 7.66 3.15
CA VAL A 80 -0.45 6.21 3.42
C VAL A 80 0.33 5.47 2.35
N SER A 81 0.13 5.80 1.06
CA SER A 81 0.86 5.21 -0.07
C SER A 81 2.36 5.53 0.01
N PHE A 82 2.72 6.79 0.30
CA PHE A 82 4.11 7.19 0.50
C PHE A 82 4.79 6.40 1.64
N ASN A 83 4.13 6.32 2.80
CA ASN A 83 4.65 5.57 3.94
C ASN A 83 4.78 4.06 3.63
N ALA A 84 3.88 3.50 2.83
CA ALA A 84 3.98 2.13 2.38
C ALA A 84 5.19 1.92 1.47
N SER A 85 5.46 2.84 0.54
CA SER A 85 6.64 2.82 -0.32
C SER A 85 7.93 2.88 0.48
N MET A 86 7.99 3.76 1.50
CA MET A 86 9.13 3.86 2.41
C MET A 86 9.34 2.58 3.23
N ASN A 87 8.25 1.96 3.70
CA ASN A 87 8.34 0.68 4.39
C ASN A 87 8.83 -0.44 3.46
N TYR A 88 8.38 -0.45 2.19
CA TYR A 88 8.87 -1.40 1.20
C TYR A 88 10.37 -1.24 0.96
N ALA A 89 10.85 0.00 0.75
CA ALA A 89 12.28 0.30 0.57
C ALA A 89 13.12 -0.18 1.78
N ASN A 90 12.55 -0.11 2.98
CA ASN A 90 13.17 -0.60 4.21
C ASN A 90 12.91 -2.10 4.50
N LYS A 91 12.41 -2.87 3.50
CA LYS A 91 12.10 -4.30 3.60
C LYS A 91 11.08 -4.68 4.68
N ARG A 92 10.25 -3.72 5.10
CA ARG A 92 9.15 -3.91 6.07
C ARG A 92 7.87 -4.34 5.34
N TYR A 93 7.91 -5.47 4.66
CA TYR A 93 6.86 -5.90 3.73
C TYR A 93 5.49 -6.12 4.40
N LYS A 94 5.46 -6.59 5.65
CA LYS A 94 4.19 -6.76 6.41
C LYS A 94 3.50 -5.42 6.66
N GLU A 95 4.26 -4.40 7.08
CA GLU A 95 3.76 -3.04 7.29
C GLU A 95 3.31 -2.39 5.99
N THR A 96 4.09 -2.59 4.91
CA THR A 96 3.71 -2.17 3.55
C THR A 96 2.34 -2.72 3.18
N ALA A 97 2.16 -4.03 3.23
CA ALA A 97 0.89 -4.68 2.89
C ALA A 97 -0.27 -4.17 3.77
N ARG A 98 -0.04 -3.99 5.07
CA ARG A 98 -1.03 -3.47 6.01
C ARG A 98 -1.48 -2.06 5.65
N LEU A 99 -0.56 -1.18 5.26
CA LEU A 99 -0.87 0.21 4.90
C LEU A 99 -1.64 0.28 3.59
N ILE A 100 -1.20 -0.44 2.55
CA ILE A 100 -1.88 -0.43 1.25
C ILE A 100 -3.29 -1.01 1.35
N ARG A 101 -3.48 -2.10 2.10
CA ARG A 101 -4.82 -2.67 2.31
C ARG A 101 -5.81 -1.65 2.88
N LYS A 102 -5.36 -0.70 3.71
CA LYS A 102 -6.21 0.40 4.18
C LYS A 102 -6.76 1.26 3.04
N ASN A 103 -5.90 1.62 2.06
CA ASN A 103 -6.34 2.38 0.90
C ASN A 103 -7.32 1.55 0.05
N ILE A 104 -7.04 0.26 -0.13
CA ILE A 104 -7.93 -0.67 -0.87
C ILE A 104 -9.30 -0.78 -0.18
N ASP A 105 -9.33 -1.05 1.12
CA ASP A 105 -10.57 -1.22 1.90
C ASP A 105 -11.42 0.06 1.88
N ASN A 106 -10.78 1.22 1.82
CA ASN A 106 -11.45 2.51 1.72
C ASN A 106 -11.75 2.95 0.27
N ARG A 107 -11.40 2.15 -0.73
CA ARG A 107 -11.54 2.46 -2.18
C ARG A 107 -10.80 3.75 -2.57
N LEU A 108 -9.60 3.91 -2.05
CA LEU A 108 -8.71 5.06 -2.28
C LEU A 108 -7.35 4.64 -2.87
N ALA A 109 -7.17 3.34 -3.12
CA ALA A 109 -5.95 2.81 -3.70
C ALA A 109 -5.79 3.25 -5.15
N THR A 110 -4.54 3.48 -5.55
CA THR A 110 -4.12 3.73 -6.92
C THR A 110 -3.57 2.45 -7.56
N ASP A 111 -3.30 2.45 -8.87
CA ASP A 111 -2.59 1.38 -9.56
C ASP A 111 -1.21 1.11 -8.93
N ASN A 112 -0.48 2.18 -8.55
CA ASN A 112 0.80 2.06 -7.86
C ASN A 112 0.68 1.41 -6.47
N ASP A 113 -0.41 1.62 -5.75
CA ASP A 113 -0.66 0.92 -4.49
C ASP A 113 -0.76 -0.59 -4.70
N TYR A 114 -1.48 -1.03 -5.72
CA TYR A 114 -1.56 -2.46 -6.06
C TYR A 114 -0.19 -3.04 -6.44
N ILE A 115 0.61 -2.30 -7.22
CA ILE A 115 1.96 -2.73 -7.59
C ILE A 115 2.84 -2.92 -6.35
N ILE A 116 2.84 -1.96 -5.42
CA ILE A 116 3.63 -2.02 -4.18
C ILE A 116 3.16 -3.18 -3.30
N LEU A 117 1.84 -3.41 -3.22
CA LEU A 117 1.28 -4.54 -2.48
C LEU A 117 1.76 -5.87 -3.07
N VAL A 118 1.70 -6.02 -4.39
CA VAL A 118 2.19 -7.22 -5.09
C VAL A 118 3.67 -7.45 -4.81
N LYS A 119 4.51 -6.41 -4.95
CA LYS A 119 5.94 -6.49 -4.63
C LYS A 119 6.18 -6.96 -3.18
N ALA A 120 5.40 -6.47 -2.23
CA ALA A 120 5.50 -6.86 -0.82
C ALA A 120 5.02 -8.30 -0.58
N GLU A 121 3.88 -8.70 -1.16
CA GLU A 121 3.35 -10.08 -1.05
C GLU A 121 4.30 -11.11 -1.67
N MET A 122 4.86 -10.80 -2.84
CA MET A 122 5.87 -11.66 -3.48
C MET A 122 7.15 -11.82 -2.64
N ALA A 123 7.52 -10.79 -1.88
CA ALA A 123 8.66 -10.88 -0.96
C ALA A 123 8.37 -11.68 0.31
N LEU A 124 7.10 -11.75 0.73
CA LEU A 124 6.67 -12.47 1.93
C LEU A 124 6.42 -13.96 1.70
N SER A 125 5.93 -14.34 0.52
CA SER A 125 5.49 -15.72 0.25
C SER A 125 5.63 -16.10 -1.23
N ASN A 126 5.81 -17.41 -1.48
CA ASN A 126 5.86 -18.01 -2.83
C ASN A 126 4.87 -19.17 -2.97
N THR A 127 3.70 -19.08 -2.37
CA THR A 127 2.65 -20.09 -2.57
C THR A 127 1.86 -19.78 -3.84
N GLU A 128 1.29 -20.80 -4.44
CA GLU A 128 0.44 -20.68 -5.63
C GLU A 128 -0.75 -19.74 -5.37
N GLU A 129 -1.37 -19.85 -4.20
CA GLU A 129 -2.47 -18.99 -3.77
C GLU A 129 -2.07 -17.51 -3.76
N VAL A 130 -0.91 -17.17 -3.16
CA VAL A 130 -0.39 -15.81 -3.12
C VAL A 130 -0.06 -15.31 -4.53
N ASN A 131 0.57 -16.14 -5.37
CA ASN A 131 0.92 -15.78 -6.73
C ASN A 131 -0.33 -15.51 -7.59
N ASN A 132 -1.37 -16.34 -7.49
CA ASN A 132 -2.65 -16.12 -8.20
C ASN A 132 -3.34 -14.84 -7.71
N ARG A 133 -3.35 -14.56 -6.41
CA ARG A 133 -3.87 -13.32 -5.85
C ARG A 133 -3.08 -12.10 -6.34
N CYS A 134 -1.75 -12.19 -6.41
CA CYS A 134 -0.90 -11.13 -6.95
C CYS A 134 -1.20 -10.85 -8.42
N LEU A 135 -1.44 -11.89 -9.23
CA LEU A 135 -1.80 -11.71 -10.64
C LEU A 135 -3.13 -10.95 -10.77
N ALA A 136 -4.16 -11.33 -10.02
CA ALA A 136 -5.45 -10.63 -10.00
C ALA A 136 -5.31 -9.16 -9.53
N MET A 137 -4.41 -8.87 -8.59
CA MET A 137 -4.11 -7.49 -8.16
C MET A 137 -3.43 -6.67 -9.27
N LEU A 138 -2.54 -7.28 -10.07
CA LEU A 138 -1.92 -6.61 -11.22
C LEU A 138 -2.92 -6.37 -12.36
N ASP A 139 -3.88 -7.29 -12.56
CA ASP A 139 -4.97 -7.07 -13.51
C ASP A 139 -5.83 -5.89 -13.08
N LYS A 140 -6.12 -5.80 -11.78
CA LYS A 140 -6.85 -4.65 -11.22
C LYS A 140 -6.09 -3.33 -11.37
N ALA A 141 -4.76 -3.34 -11.14
CA ALA A 141 -3.91 -2.18 -11.37
C ALA A 141 -3.96 -1.74 -12.85
N GLN A 142 -3.96 -2.68 -13.78
CA GLN A 142 -4.04 -2.40 -15.22
C GLN A 142 -5.38 -1.79 -15.62
N GLU A 143 -6.49 -2.28 -15.08
CA GLU A 143 -7.80 -1.66 -15.26
C GLU A 143 -7.83 -0.20 -14.77
N MET A 144 -7.18 0.07 -13.66
CA MET A 144 -7.13 1.42 -13.06
C MET A 144 -6.23 2.39 -13.82
N ALA A 145 -5.13 1.90 -14.42
CA ALA A 145 -4.23 2.69 -15.25
C ALA A 145 -4.91 3.17 -16.56
N GLY A 146 -5.97 2.50 -16.99
CA GLY A 146 -6.77 2.90 -18.15
C GLY A 146 -5.96 2.89 -19.45
N THR A 147 -5.99 4.01 -20.17
CA THR A 147 -5.32 4.16 -21.49
C THR A 147 -3.83 4.51 -21.36
N SER A 148 -3.35 4.90 -20.19
CA SER A 148 -1.94 5.23 -19.95
C SER A 148 -1.23 4.00 -19.35
N PRO A 149 -0.43 3.25 -20.13
CA PRO A 149 0.18 2.03 -19.63
C PRO A 149 1.19 2.32 -18.53
N ASN A 150 1.00 1.67 -17.37
CA ASN A 150 1.99 1.70 -16.30
C ASN A 150 2.99 0.55 -16.52
N LEU A 151 4.20 0.88 -16.96
CA LEU A 151 5.24 -0.09 -17.32
C LEU A 151 5.64 -1.01 -16.16
N ASP A 152 5.53 -0.56 -14.92
CA ASP A 152 5.79 -1.38 -13.73
C ASP A 152 4.81 -2.56 -13.60
N ILE A 153 3.56 -2.41 -14.05
CA ILE A 153 2.58 -3.51 -14.07
C ILE A 153 3.07 -4.65 -14.95
N TYR A 154 3.49 -4.33 -16.17
CA TYR A 154 4.03 -5.33 -17.12
C TYR A 154 5.23 -6.04 -16.54
N LYS A 155 6.18 -5.28 -16.00
CA LYS A 155 7.38 -5.85 -15.35
C LYS A 155 7.03 -6.79 -14.20
N GLN A 156 6.10 -6.41 -13.33
CA GLN A 156 5.68 -7.27 -12.22
C GLN A 156 4.92 -8.51 -12.70
N LYS A 157 4.07 -8.41 -13.74
CA LYS A 157 3.41 -9.57 -14.36
C LYS A 157 4.43 -10.56 -14.92
N ILE A 158 5.44 -10.08 -15.64
CA ILE A 158 6.51 -10.93 -16.19
C ILE A 158 7.21 -11.68 -15.07
N LEU A 159 7.70 -10.96 -14.03
CA LEU A 159 8.40 -11.56 -12.90
C LEU A 159 7.54 -12.60 -12.17
N LEU A 160 6.26 -12.32 -12.01
CA LEU A 160 5.30 -13.21 -11.35
C LEU A 160 5.02 -14.47 -12.19
N LEU A 161 4.80 -14.32 -13.50
CA LEU A 161 4.55 -15.44 -14.41
C LEU A 161 5.78 -16.35 -14.51
N MET A 162 6.99 -15.79 -14.55
CA MET A 162 8.24 -16.56 -14.49
C MET A 162 8.34 -17.35 -13.18
N ARG A 163 8.01 -16.73 -12.05
CA ARG A 163 7.98 -17.37 -10.75
C ARG A 163 6.96 -18.53 -10.67
N MET A 164 5.85 -18.42 -11.43
CA MET A 164 4.82 -19.44 -11.56
C MET A 164 5.14 -20.52 -12.61
N ASN A 165 6.32 -20.50 -13.23
CA ASN A 165 6.71 -21.34 -14.37
C ASN A 165 5.77 -21.24 -15.59
N LYS A 166 5.07 -20.10 -15.77
CA LYS A 166 4.19 -19.81 -16.88
C LYS A 166 4.93 -19.08 -18.00
N GLN A 167 5.99 -19.70 -18.54
CA GLN A 167 6.94 -19.07 -19.46
C GLN A 167 6.30 -18.56 -20.75
N ALA A 168 5.36 -19.31 -21.34
CA ALA A 168 4.68 -18.87 -22.57
C ALA A 168 3.91 -17.55 -22.34
N GLN A 169 3.17 -17.45 -21.23
CA GLN A 169 2.45 -16.23 -20.88
C GLN A 169 3.42 -15.09 -20.56
N ALA A 170 4.54 -15.36 -19.90
CA ALA A 170 5.56 -14.37 -19.63
C ALA A 170 6.19 -13.83 -20.92
N ALA A 171 6.41 -14.70 -21.92
CA ALA A 171 6.94 -14.30 -23.24
C ALA A 171 5.99 -13.36 -23.99
N ASP A 172 4.68 -13.60 -23.91
CA ASP A 172 3.69 -12.73 -24.56
C ASP A 172 3.67 -11.33 -23.93
N ILE A 173 3.66 -11.27 -22.58
CA ILE A 173 3.74 -9.98 -21.85
C ILE A 173 5.09 -9.29 -22.11
N LEU A 174 6.20 -10.03 -22.22
CA LEU A 174 7.51 -9.46 -22.57
C LEU A 174 7.51 -8.76 -23.92
N LYS A 175 6.91 -9.36 -24.95
CA LYS A 175 6.79 -8.76 -26.30
C LYS A 175 5.98 -7.45 -26.24
N GLU A 176 4.86 -7.48 -25.52
CA GLU A 176 4.04 -6.28 -25.30
C GLU A 176 4.83 -5.19 -24.56
N TYR A 177 5.55 -5.56 -23.50
CA TYR A 177 6.39 -4.64 -22.73
C TYR A 177 7.47 -3.99 -23.58
N ILE A 178 8.18 -4.75 -24.42
CA ILE A 178 9.18 -4.23 -25.37
C ILE A 178 8.54 -3.25 -26.35
N THR A 179 7.37 -3.56 -26.86
CA THR A 179 6.63 -2.67 -27.78
C THR A 179 6.30 -1.34 -27.11
N LEU A 180 5.82 -1.37 -25.86
CA LEU A 180 5.52 -0.16 -25.09
C LEU A 180 6.77 0.67 -24.77
N LEU A 181 7.87 0.03 -24.37
CA LEU A 181 9.16 0.70 -24.14
C LEU A 181 9.69 1.36 -25.42
N SER A 182 9.61 0.68 -26.57
CA SER A 182 10.05 1.24 -27.84
C SER A 182 9.18 2.42 -28.28
N ALA A 183 7.87 2.36 -28.04
CA ALA A 183 6.97 3.48 -28.30
C ALA A 183 7.27 4.69 -27.37
N TYR A 184 7.64 4.42 -26.12
CA TYR A 184 8.05 5.46 -25.17
C TYR A 184 9.38 6.11 -25.59
N GLU A 185 10.37 5.32 -26.04
CA GLU A 185 11.63 5.83 -26.57
C GLU A 185 11.41 6.72 -27.80
N GLY A 186 10.46 6.34 -28.69
CA GLY A 186 10.11 7.09 -29.90
C GLY A 186 9.49 8.48 -29.62
N GLN A 187 9.12 8.80 -28.38
CA GLN A 187 8.60 10.11 -27.97
C GLN A 187 9.70 11.18 -27.79
N GLY A 188 10.96 10.85 -28.06
CA GLY A 188 12.07 11.81 -27.98
C GLY A 188 12.58 12.04 -26.55
N ILE A 189 12.48 11.04 -25.70
CA ILE A 189 13.05 11.08 -24.34
C ILE A 189 14.57 11.22 -24.37
N GLU A 190 15.15 11.93 -23.40
CA GLU A 190 16.59 12.19 -23.31
C GLU A 190 17.12 11.88 -21.90
N GLY A 191 18.45 11.87 -21.77
CA GLY A 191 19.13 11.75 -20.47
C GLY A 191 18.81 10.45 -19.73
N THR A 192 18.50 10.58 -18.46
CA THR A 192 18.26 9.43 -17.54
C THR A 192 17.07 8.57 -17.93
N GLU A 193 16.03 9.14 -18.58
CA GLU A 193 14.86 8.39 -19.02
C GLU A 193 15.22 7.47 -20.21
N LYS A 194 16.03 7.96 -21.15
CA LYS A 194 16.54 7.16 -22.27
C LYS A 194 17.44 6.04 -21.79
N GLU A 195 18.34 6.32 -20.84
CA GLU A 195 19.22 5.29 -20.27
C GLU A 195 18.41 4.21 -19.55
N TRP A 196 17.40 4.60 -18.80
CA TRP A 196 16.51 3.66 -18.11
C TRP A 196 15.76 2.80 -19.12
N THR A 197 15.15 3.40 -20.16
CA THR A 197 14.39 2.70 -21.19
C THR A 197 15.26 1.67 -21.93
N ASN A 198 16.48 2.06 -22.31
CA ASN A 198 17.42 1.14 -22.96
C ASN A 198 17.83 -0.04 -22.06
N LYS A 199 18.02 0.18 -20.76
CA LYS A 199 18.29 -0.89 -19.79
C LYS A 199 17.09 -1.83 -19.67
N GLU A 200 15.88 -1.31 -19.64
CA GLU A 200 14.66 -2.12 -19.54
C GLU A 200 14.43 -2.95 -20.83
N ILE A 201 14.63 -2.37 -22.00
CA ILE A 201 14.59 -3.11 -23.28
C ILE A 201 15.64 -4.22 -23.30
N GLY A 202 16.86 -3.92 -22.88
CA GLY A 202 17.94 -4.91 -22.80
C GLY A 202 17.60 -6.06 -21.85
N TRP A 203 17.06 -5.75 -20.68
CA TRP A 203 16.59 -6.75 -19.71
C TRP A 203 15.46 -7.61 -20.30
N ALA A 204 14.46 -7.00 -20.93
CA ALA A 204 13.32 -7.71 -21.48
C ALA A 204 13.73 -8.67 -22.63
N ASN A 205 14.62 -8.24 -23.52
CA ASN A 205 15.16 -9.09 -24.59
C ASN A 205 15.95 -10.28 -24.02
N GLN A 206 16.81 -10.06 -23.01
CA GLN A 206 17.54 -11.14 -22.35
C GLN A 206 16.61 -12.17 -21.71
N MET A 207 15.50 -11.71 -21.09
CA MET A 207 14.51 -12.61 -20.51
C MET A 207 13.78 -13.40 -21.58
N LEU A 208 13.42 -12.77 -22.69
CA LEU A 208 12.76 -13.44 -23.82
C LEU A 208 13.66 -14.52 -24.43
N ASP A 209 14.93 -14.21 -24.63
CA ASP A 209 15.92 -15.19 -25.11
C ASP A 209 16.07 -16.39 -24.18
N ARG A 210 16.06 -16.17 -22.86
CA ARG A 210 16.11 -17.27 -21.88
C ARG A 210 14.90 -18.19 -21.97
N ILE A 211 13.70 -17.61 -22.10
CA ILE A 211 12.45 -18.38 -22.23
C ILE A 211 12.45 -19.20 -23.52
N SER A 212 12.98 -18.65 -24.62
CA SER A 212 13.00 -19.31 -25.93
C SER A 212 13.98 -20.49 -26.04
N ARG A 213 14.90 -20.63 -25.05
CA ARG A 213 15.88 -21.73 -25.00
C ARG A 213 15.45 -22.91 -24.12
N ILE A 214 14.32 -22.81 -23.44
CA ILE A 214 13.74 -23.84 -22.58
C ILE A 214 12.67 -24.62 -23.35
#